data_f5f55660925a7c29f00219b78966c885
#
_entry.id   f5f55660925a7c29f00219b78966c885
#
_cell.length_a   1.000
_cell.length_b   1.000
_cell.length_c   1.000
_cell.angle_alpha   90.00
_cell.angle_beta   90.00
_cell.angle_gamma   90.00
#
_symmetry.space_group_name_H-M   'P 1'
#
loop_
_entity.id
_entity.type
_entity.pdbx_description
1 polymer ?
#
loop_
_entity_poly.entity_id
_entity_poly.type
_entity_poly.pdbx_seq_one_letter_code
_entity_poly.pdbx_strand_id
1 'polypeptide(L)'
;MANIKPFRAVRPRAVYAATIAALPYDVYNREEARKEVEKNPMSFLKIDRPETQFPKEQDMYAPEVYQQAAKTLWGMLDQGNFCEEQKACYYIYEIGTKEHKQTGVVACASIDDYFNQVIKRHENTKPEKEADRIRHVRVCQAQTGPIFLAHRPQPELRRILDIKKRSHPVYNFCSEDGISHKVWVIEEQITIDKITSLFQNMDSIYIADGHHRAASAVKAGLEKRKEHPNYDGTEEFNYFLCALFASDELRIMDYNRVVKDLNGYSKEEFLKKVGERFLVEEKGTEPVQPEKKGVFGMYLDTTWYRLEIKENYISQDAVDGLDVSLLQNHLLAPVLGIEKPGSDPRIDFIGGVRGLAELEKRVQKDCKAAFSMYPTSMEELMKTADEGRLMPPKSTWFEPKLRSGLFIHRI
;
A
#
# COMPACT_ATOMS: atom_id res chain seq x y z
N MET A 1 -11.95 -8.80 18.17
CA MET A 1 -11.23 -10.05 17.92
C MET A 1 -11.16 -10.26 16.42
N ALA A 2 -9.96 -10.35 15.85
CA ALA A 2 -9.79 -10.41 14.41
C ALA A 2 -10.16 -11.80 13.86
N ASN A 3 -11.07 -11.83 12.89
CA ASN A 3 -11.54 -13.06 12.26
C ASN A 3 -10.85 -13.26 10.91
N ILE A 4 -9.91 -14.20 10.88
CA ILE A 4 -9.24 -14.64 9.65
C ILE A 4 -9.48 -16.12 9.41
N LYS A 5 -9.46 -16.54 8.14
CA LYS A 5 -9.56 -17.95 7.76
C LYS A 5 -8.50 -18.35 6.73
N PRO A 6 -8.10 -19.65 6.70
CA PRO A 6 -7.37 -20.23 5.58
C PRO A 6 -8.27 -20.25 4.34
N PHE A 7 -7.67 -20.30 3.16
CA PHE A 7 -8.41 -20.33 1.89
C PHE A 7 -7.71 -21.19 0.83
N ARG A 8 -8.45 -21.57 -0.19
CA ARG A 8 -7.94 -22.29 -1.35
C ARG A 8 -7.43 -21.29 -2.38
N ALA A 9 -6.14 -20.93 -2.30
CA ALA A 9 -5.60 -19.99 -3.26
C ALA A 9 -5.53 -20.60 -4.68
N VAL A 10 -5.91 -19.78 -5.67
CA VAL A 10 -5.40 -19.93 -7.03
C VAL A 10 -4.06 -19.20 -7.07
N ARG A 11 -3.00 -19.91 -7.45
CA ARG A 11 -1.62 -19.39 -7.40
C ARG A 11 -0.78 -19.88 -8.58
N PRO A 12 0.27 -19.16 -8.99
CA PRO A 12 1.14 -19.60 -10.07
C PRO A 12 1.77 -20.97 -9.77
N ARG A 13 2.00 -21.78 -10.78
CA ARG A 13 2.96 -22.87 -10.62
C ARG A 13 4.35 -22.29 -10.39
N ALA A 14 5.17 -22.98 -9.60
CA ALA A 14 6.45 -22.47 -9.12
C ALA A 14 7.35 -21.91 -10.24
N VAL A 15 7.35 -22.56 -11.41
CA VAL A 15 8.14 -22.14 -12.58
C VAL A 15 7.71 -20.81 -13.17
N TYR A 16 6.49 -20.36 -12.92
CA TYR A 16 5.93 -19.10 -13.45
C TYR A 16 5.83 -17.99 -12.39
N ALA A 17 6.07 -18.30 -11.10
CA ALA A 17 5.83 -17.37 -10.02
C ALA A 17 6.60 -16.02 -10.19
N ALA A 18 7.88 -16.11 -10.51
CA ALA A 18 8.73 -14.93 -10.73
C ALA A 18 8.28 -14.07 -11.93
N THR A 19 7.84 -14.72 -13.01
CA THR A 19 7.40 -14.04 -14.24
C THR A 19 6.01 -13.44 -14.11
N ILE A 20 5.12 -14.10 -13.35
CA ILE A 20 3.73 -13.63 -13.15
C ILE A 20 3.65 -12.53 -12.11
N ALA A 21 4.40 -12.62 -11.01
CA ALA A 21 4.33 -11.66 -9.91
C ALA A 21 4.54 -10.22 -10.39
N ALA A 22 3.58 -9.34 -10.10
CA ALA A 22 3.60 -7.95 -10.54
C ALA A 22 3.46 -6.98 -9.35
N LEU A 23 4.01 -5.78 -9.47
CA LEU A 23 3.70 -4.69 -8.54
C LEU A 23 2.20 -4.36 -8.59
N PRO A 24 1.63 -3.80 -7.51
CA PRO A 24 0.23 -3.39 -7.49
C PRO A 24 -0.13 -2.44 -8.64
N TYR A 25 -1.36 -2.53 -9.10
CA TYR A 25 -1.87 -1.81 -10.27
C TYR A 25 -1.70 -0.28 -10.21
N ASP A 26 -1.67 0.29 -9.01
CA ASP A 26 -1.61 1.71 -8.72
C ASP A 26 -0.20 2.30 -8.66
N VAL A 27 0.82 1.46 -8.78
CA VAL A 27 2.23 1.87 -8.89
C VAL A 27 2.54 2.47 -10.26
N TYR A 28 1.80 2.04 -11.30
CA TYR A 28 2.03 2.41 -12.69
C TYR A 28 0.98 3.40 -13.20
N ASN A 29 1.41 4.39 -13.98
CA ASN A 29 0.50 5.10 -14.86
C ASN A 29 0.13 4.21 -16.08
N ARG A 30 -0.79 4.67 -16.91
CA ARG A 30 -1.32 3.88 -18.04
C ARG A 30 -0.24 3.47 -19.06
N GLU A 31 0.67 4.39 -19.37
CA GLU A 31 1.74 4.14 -20.34
C GLU A 31 2.81 3.21 -19.79
N GLU A 32 3.20 3.43 -18.54
CA GLU A 32 4.14 2.55 -17.84
C GLU A 32 3.61 1.13 -17.74
N ALA A 33 2.33 0.95 -17.35
CA ALA A 33 1.70 -0.35 -17.28
C ALA A 33 1.71 -1.08 -18.64
N ARG A 34 1.47 -0.37 -19.74
CA ARG A 34 1.53 -0.95 -21.08
C ARG A 34 2.93 -1.42 -21.43
N LYS A 35 3.94 -0.58 -21.21
CA LYS A 35 5.36 -0.94 -21.46
C LYS A 35 5.78 -2.16 -20.66
N GLU A 36 5.32 -2.24 -19.40
CA GLU A 36 5.62 -3.38 -18.53
C GLU A 36 4.98 -4.68 -19.05
N VAL A 37 3.72 -4.64 -19.50
CA VAL A 37 3.04 -5.80 -20.08
C VAL A 37 3.63 -6.19 -21.44
N GLU A 38 4.04 -5.22 -22.25
CA GLU A 38 4.75 -5.48 -23.53
C GLU A 38 6.11 -6.18 -23.28
N LYS A 39 6.86 -5.73 -22.27
CA LYS A 39 8.13 -6.35 -21.84
C LYS A 39 7.92 -7.76 -21.30
N ASN A 40 6.89 -7.96 -20.47
CA ASN A 40 6.57 -9.24 -19.87
C ASN A 40 5.09 -9.62 -20.09
N PRO A 41 4.76 -10.30 -21.21
CA PRO A 41 3.38 -10.72 -21.53
C PRO A 41 2.76 -11.72 -20.52
N MET A 42 3.56 -12.31 -19.64
CA MET A 42 3.08 -13.17 -18.55
C MET A 42 2.77 -12.40 -17.27
N SER A 43 3.16 -11.13 -17.17
CA SER A 43 2.94 -10.29 -15.98
C SER A 43 1.46 -10.28 -15.58
N PHE A 44 1.21 -10.46 -14.29
CA PHE A 44 -0.13 -10.35 -13.71
C PHE A 44 -0.74 -8.94 -13.89
N LEU A 45 0.11 -7.96 -14.16
CA LEU A 45 -0.34 -6.58 -14.41
C LEU A 45 -1.37 -6.49 -15.55
N LYS A 46 -1.30 -7.36 -16.57
CA LYS A 46 -2.32 -7.41 -17.65
C LYS A 46 -3.73 -7.80 -17.17
N ILE A 47 -3.84 -8.39 -15.97
CA ILE A 47 -5.10 -8.74 -15.33
C ILE A 47 -5.57 -7.58 -14.44
N ASP A 48 -4.67 -7.00 -13.65
CA ASP A 48 -4.97 -5.87 -12.78
C ASP A 48 -5.15 -4.53 -13.55
N ARG A 49 -4.52 -4.41 -14.73
CA ARG A 49 -4.59 -3.29 -15.67
C ARG A 49 -4.98 -3.81 -17.08
N PRO A 50 -6.21 -4.36 -17.23
CA PRO A 50 -6.61 -5.06 -18.43
C PRO A 50 -6.69 -4.18 -19.69
N GLU A 51 -6.81 -2.85 -19.54
CA GLU A 51 -6.75 -1.89 -20.64
C GLU A 51 -5.40 -1.90 -21.38
N THR A 52 -4.35 -2.49 -20.80
CA THR A 52 -3.06 -2.68 -21.49
C THR A 52 -3.15 -3.62 -22.69
N GLN A 53 -4.20 -4.45 -22.74
CA GLN A 53 -4.46 -5.42 -23.81
C GLN A 53 -5.31 -4.83 -24.97
N PHE A 54 -5.67 -3.54 -24.90
CA PHE A 54 -6.49 -2.84 -25.87
C PHE A 54 -5.72 -1.67 -26.53
N PRO A 55 -6.21 -1.08 -27.62
CA PRO A 55 -5.67 0.17 -28.16
C PRO A 55 -5.63 1.30 -27.13
N LYS A 56 -4.76 2.30 -27.35
CA LYS A 56 -4.56 3.42 -26.39
C LYS A 56 -5.83 4.26 -26.17
N GLU A 57 -6.70 4.31 -27.15
CA GLU A 57 -7.95 5.08 -27.15
C GLU A 57 -9.09 4.39 -26.39
N GLN A 58 -8.92 3.11 -26.03
CA GLN A 58 -9.93 2.36 -25.29
C GLN A 58 -10.23 3.01 -23.95
N ASP A 59 -11.51 3.19 -23.65
CA ASP A 59 -11.94 3.56 -22.30
C ASP A 59 -11.56 2.43 -21.34
N MET A 60 -10.70 2.74 -20.35
CA MET A 60 -10.22 1.77 -19.39
C MET A 60 -11.31 1.26 -18.43
N TYR A 61 -12.45 1.93 -18.37
CA TYR A 61 -13.59 1.58 -17.54
C TYR A 61 -14.74 0.91 -18.29
N ALA A 62 -14.53 0.62 -19.59
CA ALA A 62 -15.52 -0.05 -20.41
C ALA A 62 -15.72 -1.53 -19.97
N PRO A 63 -16.96 -2.07 -20.07
CA PRO A 63 -17.27 -3.43 -19.59
C PRO A 63 -16.40 -4.52 -20.21
N GLU A 64 -16.05 -4.42 -21.48
CA GLU A 64 -15.19 -5.38 -22.19
C GLU A 64 -13.77 -5.46 -21.62
N VAL A 65 -13.28 -4.36 -21.01
CA VAL A 65 -11.97 -4.33 -20.37
C VAL A 65 -11.95 -5.22 -19.14
N TYR A 66 -12.98 -5.18 -18.30
CA TYR A 66 -13.10 -6.08 -17.14
C TYR A 66 -13.36 -7.53 -17.56
N GLN A 67 -14.13 -7.76 -18.62
CA GLN A 67 -14.35 -9.09 -19.20
C GLN A 67 -13.02 -9.69 -19.67
N GLN A 68 -12.14 -8.87 -20.25
CA GLN A 68 -10.81 -9.31 -20.66
C GLN A 68 -9.95 -9.69 -19.47
N ALA A 69 -10.03 -8.97 -18.33
CA ALA A 69 -9.35 -9.36 -17.10
C ALA A 69 -9.75 -10.77 -16.65
N ALA A 70 -11.05 -11.04 -16.56
CA ALA A 70 -11.59 -12.35 -16.19
C ALA A 70 -11.17 -13.44 -17.19
N LYS A 71 -11.31 -13.19 -18.48
CA LYS A 71 -10.90 -14.12 -19.55
C LYS A 71 -9.41 -14.46 -19.46
N THR A 72 -8.57 -13.45 -19.20
CA THR A 72 -7.13 -13.65 -19.08
C THR A 72 -6.80 -14.46 -17.84
N LEU A 73 -7.39 -14.12 -16.68
CA LEU A 73 -7.15 -14.80 -15.40
C LEU A 73 -7.50 -16.28 -15.49
N TRP A 74 -8.73 -16.61 -15.90
CA TRP A 74 -9.20 -17.99 -15.93
C TRP A 74 -8.58 -18.77 -17.10
N GLY A 75 -8.30 -18.12 -18.22
CA GLY A 75 -7.53 -18.72 -19.31
C GLY A 75 -6.11 -19.13 -18.91
N MET A 76 -5.44 -18.35 -18.05
CA MET A 76 -4.13 -18.76 -17.49
C MET A 76 -4.24 -19.94 -16.53
N LEU A 77 -5.35 -20.11 -15.80
CA LEU A 77 -5.60 -21.29 -15.00
C LEU A 77 -5.81 -22.52 -15.90
N ASP A 78 -6.66 -22.42 -16.92
CA ASP A 78 -6.94 -23.50 -17.89
C ASP A 78 -5.69 -23.94 -18.64
N GLN A 79 -4.79 -23.01 -18.96
CA GLN A 79 -3.50 -23.28 -19.60
C GLN A 79 -2.46 -23.90 -18.64
N GLY A 80 -2.79 -24.00 -17.35
CA GLY A 80 -1.89 -24.57 -16.34
C GLY A 80 -0.77 -23.64 -15.88
N ASN A 81 -0.87 -22.31 -16.13
CA ASN A 81 0.04 -21.34 -15.55
C ASN A 81 -0.22 -21.15 -14.05
N PHE A 82 -1.47 -21.27 -13.65
CA PHE A 82 -1.92 -21.32 -12.26
C PHE A 82 -2.34 -22.74 -11.87
N CYS A 83 -2.41 -22.98 -10.57
CA CYS A 83 -3.05 -24.14 -9.95
C CYS A 83 -3.91 -23.66 -8.79
N GLU A 84 -4.98 -24.40 -8.49
CA GLU A 84 -5.84 -24.18 -7.34
C GLU A 84 -5.51 -25.19 -6.24
N GLU A 85 -5.38 -24.72 -5.00
CA GLU A 85 -5.14 -25.59 -3.85
C GLU A 85 -6.34 -26.47 -3.56
N GLN A 86 -6.06 -27.73 -3.19
CA GLN A 86 -7.13 -28.71 -2.90
C GLN A 86 -7.74 -28.50 -1.51
N LYS A 87 -6.99 -27.89 -0.59
CA LYS A 87 -7.39 -27.62 0.79
C LYS A 87 -7.23 -26.13 1.11
N ALA A 88 -8.00 -25.67 2.07
CA ALA A 88 -7.82 -24.35 2.62
C ALA A 88 -6.52 -24.30 3.45
N CYS A 89 -5.64 -23.35 3.13
CA CYS A 89 -4.32 -23.18 3.71
C CYS A 89 -4.12 -21.74 4.16
N TYR A 90 -3.24 -21.53 5.15
CA TYR A 90 -2.53 -20.27 5.31
C TYR A 90 -1.22 -20.33 4.53
N TYR A 91 -0.68 -19.16 4.22
CA TYR A 91 0.61 -19.06 3.56
C TYR A 91 1.51 -18.13 4.36
N ILE A 92 2.80 -18.44 4.41
CA ILE A 92 3.80 -17.50 4.88
C ILE A 92 4.35 -16.78 3.66
N TYR A 93 4.38 -15.46 3.70
CA TYR A 93 5.01 -14.64 2.67
C TYR A 93 6.13 -13.81 3.30
N GLU A 94 7.38 -14.17 2.99
CA GLU A 94 8.58 -13.40 3.33
C GLU A 94 8.98 -12.56 2.13
N ILE A 95 9.10 -11.24 2.35
CA ILE A 95 9.46 -10.27 1.32
C ILE A 95 10.49 -9.30 1.89
N GLY A 96 11.49 -8.91 1.08
CA GLY A 96 12.47 -7.92 1.52
C GLY A 96 13.76 -7.93 0.73
N THR A 97 14.71 -7.13 1.21
CA THR A 97 16.07 -7.05 0.72
C THR A 97 17.01 -7.97 1.54
N LYS A 98 18.31 -7.92 1.26
CA LYS A 98 19.32 -8.58 2.13
C LYS A 98 19.37 -7.97 3.53
N GLU A 99 19.08 -6.69 3.64
CA GLU A 99 19.23 -5.90 4.87
C GLU A 99 17.97 -5.92 5.73
N HIS A 100 16.79 -6.00 5.10
CA HIS A 100 15.52 -5.97 5.79
C HIS A 100 14.52 -6.93 5.17
N LYS A 101 13.93 -7.78 5.98
CA LYS A 101 12.88 -8.73 5.59
C LYS A 101 11.69 -8.61 6.52
N GLN A 102 10.52 -8.75 5.96
CA GLN A 102 9.27 -8.84 6.68
C GLN A 102 8.57 -10.15 6.35
N THR A 103 7.99 -10.80 7.36
CA THR A 103 7.31 -12.10 7.24
C THR A 103 5.87 -11.97 7.69
N GLY A 104 4.93 -12.31 6.81
CA GLY A 104 3.50 -12.23 7.10
C GLY A 104 2.76 -13.52 6.84
N VAL A 105 1.55 -13.58 7.38
CA VAL A 105 0.56 -14.64 7.09
C VAL A 105 -0.37 -14.15 6.00
N VAL A 106 -0.51 -14.91 4.91
CA VAL A 106 -1.53 -14.66 3.88
C VAL A 106 -2.76 -15.48 4.22
N ALA A 107 -3.89 -14.79 4.28
CA ALA A 107 -5.17 -15.30 4.76
C ALA A 107 -6.33 -14.56 4.09
N CYS A 108 -7.55 -14.93 4.45
CA CYS A 108 -8.74 -14.14 4.17
C CYS A 108 -9.29 -13.58 5.49
N ALA A 109 -9.50 -12.25 5.56
CA ALA A 109 -10.04 -11.56 6.71
C ALA A 109 -11.52 -11.22 6.50
N SER A 110 -12.32 -11.27 7.57
CA SER A 110 -13.76 -11.00 7.53
C SER A 110 -14.06 -9.56 7.10
N ILE A 111 -15.04 -9.39 6.19
CA ILE A 111 -15.55 -8.07 5.82
C ILE A 111 -16.28 -7.40 7.00
N ASP A 112 -16.83 -8.17 7.95
CA ASP A 112 -17.51 -7.63 9.12
C ASP A 112 -16.54 -6.93 10.07
N ASP A 113 -15.31 -7.42 10.17
CA ASP A 113 -14.26 -6.80 10.97
C ASP A 113 -13.89 -5.39 10.49
N TYR A 114 -14.10 -5.10 9.21
CA TYR A 114 -13.93 -3.76 8.64
C TYR A 114 -15.00 -2.80 9.16
N PHE A 115 -16.26 -3.23 9.27
CA PHE A 115 -17.36 -2.41 9.80
C PHE A 115 -17.28 -2.27 11.32
N ASN A 116 -16.96 -3.36 12.00
CA ASN A 116 -16.85 -3.40 13.46
C ASN A 116 -15.57 -2.73 13.97
N GLN A 117 -14.78 -2.14 13.08
CA GLN A 117 -13.53 -1.45 13.39
C GLN A 117 -12.48 -2.32 14.12
N VAL A 118 -12.55 -3.63 13.95
CA VAL A 118 -11.48 -4.56 14.29
C VAL A 118 -10.34 -4.39 13.28
N ILE A 119 -10.69 -4.22 11.99
CA ILE A 119 -9.75 -3.78 10.95
C ILE A 119 -9.82 -2.26 10.85
N LYS A 120 -8.80 -1.61 11.41
CA LYS A 120 -8.71 -0.16 11.49
C LYS A 120 -8.07 0.46 10.27
N ARG A 121 -8.59 1.60 9.85
CA ARG A 121 -8.08 2.37 8.70
C ARG A 121 -7.52 3.70 9.17
N HIS A 122 -6.58 4.23 8.41
CA HIS A 122 -5.97 5.54 8.65
C HIS A 122 -6.05 6.48 7.44
N GLU A 123 -6.65 6.06 6.33
CA GLU A 123 -6.76 6.87 5.11
C GLU A 123 -8.18 6.74 4.51
N ASN A 124 -8.66 7.84 3.90
CA ASN A 124 -9.89 7.85 3.12
C ASN A 124 -9.69 7.28 1.72
N THR A 125 -10.74 6.72 1.18
CA THR A 125 -10.76 6.19 -0.17
C THR A 125 -11.49 7.12 -1.15
N LYS A 126 -11.10 7.05 -2.44
CA LYS A 126 -11.73 7.83 -3.52
C LYS A 126 -12.82 6.99 -4.18
N PRO A 127 -14.08 7.50 -4.29
CA PRO A 127 -15.20 6.73 -4.85
C PRO A 127 -14.95 6.15 -6.25
N GLU A 128 -14.27 6.91 -7.10
CA GLU A 128 -13.96 6.48 -8.48
C GLU A 128 -13.05 5.24 -8.52
N LYS A 129 -12.00 5.23 -7.67
CA LYS A 129 -11.08 4.09 -7.54
C LYS A 129 -11.75 2.88 -6.91
N GLU A 130 -12.66 3.09 -5.96
CA GLU A 130 -13.44 2.00 -5.39
C GLU A 130 -14.36 1.38 -6.44
N ALA A 131 -15.11 2.20 -7.20
CA ALA A 131 -16.02 1.72 -8.23
C ALA A 131 -15.30 0.88 -9.29
N ASP A 132 -14.10 1.30 -9.69
CA ASP A 132 -13.23 0.54 -10.59
C ASP A 132 -12.90 -0.85 -10.02
N ARG A 133 -12.40 -0.90 -8.80
CA ARG A 133 -12.00 -2.17 -8.17
C ARG A 133 -13.18 -3.08 -7.83
N ILE A 134 -14.34 -2.53 -7.46
CA ILE A 134 -15.57 -3.31 -7.28
C ILE A 134 -15.95 -4.02 -8.58
N ARG A 135 -15.96 -3.31 -9.72
CA ARG A 135 -16.25 -3.91 -11.03
C ARG A 135 -15.25 -5.01 -11.37
N HIS A 136 -13.95 -4.75 -11.14
CA HIS A 136 -12.89 -5.74 -11.39
C HIS A 136 -13.11 -7.02 -10.57
N VAL A 137 -13.32 -6.91 -9.26
CA VAL A 137 -13.58 -8.06 -8.37
C VAL A 137 -14.84 -8.81 -8.80
N ARG A 138 -15.92 -8.10 -9.11
CA ARG A 138 -17.20 -8.72 -9.52
C ARG A 138 -17.10 -9.47 -10.84
N VAL A 139 -16.42 -8.91 -11.83
CA VAL A 139 -16.30 -9.55 -13.16
C VAL A 139 -15.31 -10.70 -13.12
N CYS A 140 -14.19 -10.56 -12.42
CA CYS A 140 -13.23 -11.63 -12.21
C CYS A 140 -13.74 -12.73 -11.27
N GLN A 141 -14.75 -12.47 -10.42
CA GLN A 141 -15.18 -13.34 -9.33
C GLN A 141 -13.99 -13.77 -8.45
N ALA A 142 -13.04 -12.85 -8.25
CA ALA A 142 -11.81 -13.09 -7.53
C ALA A 142 -11.17 -11.78 -7.03
N GLN A 143 -10.43 -11.91 -5.95
CA GLN A 143 -9.56 -10.87 -5.43
C GLN A 143 -8.11 -11.21 -5.83
N THR A 144 -7.45 -10.31 -6.53
CA THR A 144 -6.22 -10.58 -7.30
C THR A 144 -4.94 -10.08 -6.64
N GLY A 145 -5.05 -9.26 -5.60
CA GLY A 145 -3.91 -8.72 -4.87
C GLY A 145 -4.20 -8.61 -3.38
N PRO A 146 -3.31 -9.09 -2.50
CA PRO A 146 -3.53 -9.07 -1.06
C PRO A 146 -3.57 -7.63 -0.53
N ILE A 147 -4.49 -7.38 0.40
CA ILE A 147 -4.53 -6.16 1.19
C ILE A 147 -3.44 -6.27 2.25
N PHE A 148 -2.62 -5.23 2.38
CA PHE A 148 -1.53 -5.22 3.33
C PHE A 148 -2.04 -4.80 4.70
N LEU A 149 -2.06 -5.74 5.65
CA LEU A 149 -2.48 -5.52 7.02
C LEU A 149 -1.29 -5.60 7.98
N ALA A 150 -1.37 -4.85 9.06
CA ALA A 150 -0.43 -4.90 10.17
C ALA A 150 -1.13 -5.36 11.45
N HIS A 151 -0.40 -6.02 12.35
CA HIS A 151 -0.84 -6.36 13.69
C HIS A 151 0.24 -6.06 14.72
N ARG A 152 -0.13 -5.88 15.99
CA ARG A 152 0.85 -5.77 17.08
C ARG A 152 1.67 -7.06 17.17
N PRO A 153 2.98 -6.98 17.52
CA PRO A 153 3.84 -8.15 17.58
C PRO A 153 3.27 -9.27 18.47
N GLN A 154 3.32 -10.49 17.98
CA GLN A 154 2.88 -11.70 18.68
C GLN A 154 4.01 -12.73 18.68
N PRO A 155 4.73 -12.88 19.81
CA PRO A 155 5.91 -13.77 19.88
C PRO A 155 5.62 -15.22 19.51
N GLU A 156 4.45 -15.74 19.90
CA GLU A 156 4.06 -17.11 19.60
C GLU A 156 3.81 -17.32 18.09
N LEU A 157 3.13 -16.36 17.42
CA LEU A 157 2.94 -16.39 15.99
C LEU A 157 4.30 -16.39 15.27
N ARG A 158 5.19 -15.47 15.65
CA ARG A 158 6.56 -15.41 15.09
C ARG A 158 7.27 -16.74 15.21
N ARG A 159 7.22 -17.38 16.38
CA ARG A 159 7.84 -18.70 16.61
C ARG A 159 7.26 -19.77 15.66
N ILE A 160 5.95 -19.80 15.44
CA ILE A 160 5.31 -20.73 14.52
C ILE A 160 5.83 -20.51 13.10
N LEU A 161 5.85 -19.26 12.65
CA LEU A 161 6.32 -18.90 11.30
C LEU A 161 7.79 -19.27 11.11
N ASP A 162 8.66 -18.99 12.09
CA ASP A 162 10.08 -19.32 12.03
C ASP A 162 10.36 -20.83 11.98
N ILE A 163 9.56 -21.63 12.69
CA ILE A 163 9.65 -23.10 12.60
C ILE A 163 9.28 -23.54 11.18
N LYS A 164 8.18 -23.06 10.64
CA LYS A 164 7.71 -23.46 9.29
C LYS A 164 8.66 -23.03 8.18
N LYS A 165 9.29 -21.87 8.31
CA LYS A 165 10.29 -21.36 7.35
C LYS A 165 11.55 -22.22 7.25
N ARG A 166 11.78 -23.18 8.15
CA ARG A 166 12.89 -24.16 8.05
C ARG A 166 12.64 -25.20 6.95
N SER A 167 11.40 -25.38 6.49
CA SER A 167 11.07 -26.25 5.37
C SER A 167 11.37 -25.58 4.03
N HIS A 168 11.30 -26.33 2.93
CA HIS A 168 11.46 -25.78 1.58
C HIS A 168 10.28 -24.87 1.22
N PRO A 169 10.52 -23.64 0.75
CA PRO A 169 9.47 -22.76 0.25
C PRO A 169 8.93 -23.25 -1.09
N VAL A 170 7.63 -23.03 -1.33
CA VAL A 170 7.02 -23.28 -2.65
C VAL A 170 7.42 -22.23 -3.69
N TYR A 171 7.77 -21.04 -3.25
CA TYR A 171 8.41 -19.99 -4.07
C TYR A 171 9.66 -19.47 -3.40
N ASN A 172 10.70 -19.23 -4.19
CA ASN A 172 11.93 -18.58 -3.78
C ASN A 172 12.56 -17.93 -5.01
N PHE A 173 12.31 -16.62 -5.17
CA PHE A 173 12.83 -15.85 -6.31
C PHE A 173 13.16 -14.42 -5.90
N CYS A 174 13.92 -13.74 -6.76
CA CYS A 174 14.21 -12.32 -6.66
C CYS A 174 13.59 -11.62 -7.87
N SER A 175 12.83 -10.56 -7.66
CA SER A 175 12.30 -9.72 -8.73
C SER A 175 13.34 -8.74 -9.27
N GLU A 176 13.08 -8.12 -10.44
CA GLU A 176 14.03 -7.24 -11.12
C GLU A 176 14.45 -6.03 -10.26
N ASP A 177 13.60 -5.57 -9.36
CA ASP A 177 13.89 -4.50 -8.39
C ASP A 177 14.75 -4.94 -7.19
N GLY A 178 15.28 -6.18 -7.22
CA GLY A 178 16.16 -6.72 -6.17
C GLY A 178 15.44 -7.22 -4.92
N ILE A 179 14.11 -7.28 -4.93
CA ILE A 179 13.32 -7.77 -3.80
C ILE A 179 13.22 -9.30 -3.84
N SER A 180 13.56 -9.93 -2.72
CA SER A 180 13.41 -11.38 -2.51
C SER A 180 11.99 -11.73 -2.09
N HIS A 181 11.44 -12.79 -2.66
CA HIS A 181 10.12 -13.31 -2.37
C HIS A 181 10.20 -14.79 -2.03
N LYS A 182 9.70 -15.16 -0.85
CA LYS A 182 9.58 -16.57 -0.46
C LYS A 182 8.20 -16.86 0.07
N VAL A 183 7.66 -18.02 -0.28
CA VAL A 183 6.33 -18.46 0.15
C VAL A 183 6.39 -19.89 0.67
N TRP A 184 5.72 -20.16 1.79
CA TRP A 184 5.49 -21.51 2.34
C TRP A 184 3.99 -21.72 2.52
N VAL A 185 3.56 -22.95 2.35
CA VAL A 185 2.16 -23.36 2.57
C VAL A 185 2.03 -23.96 3.96
N ILE A 186 0.99 -23.58 4.71
CA ILE A 186 0.61 -24.16 5.99
C ILE A 186 -0.69 -24.91 5.79
N GLU A 187 -0.62 -26.24 5.74
CA GLU A 187 -1.76 -27.13 5.50
C GLU A 187 -2.10 -28.03 6.71
N GLU A 188 -1.22 -28.05 7.71
CA GLU A 188 -1.40 -28.84 8.93
C GLU A 188 -2.48 -28.21 9.82
N GLN A 189 -3.58 -28.92 10.06
CA GLN A 189 -4.76 -28.42 10.78
C GLN A 189 -4.42 -27.84 12.16
N ILE A 190 -3.56 -28.52 12.92
CA ILE A 190 -3.11 -28.06 14.26
C ILE A 190 -2.47 -26.68 14.17
N THR A 191 -1.64 -26.43 13.15
CA THR A 191 -0.97 -25.15 12.92
C THR A 191 -1.98 -24.08 12.47
N ILE A 192 -2.92 -24.45 11.60
CA ILE A 192 -4.01 -23.58 11.14
C ILE A 192 -4.85 -23.13 12.33
N ASP A 193 -5.33 -24.06 13.16
CA ASP A 193 -6.18 -23.76 14.33
C ASP A 193 -5.46 -22.84 15.30
N LYS A 194 -4.17 -23.06 15.51
CA LYS A 194 -3.35 -22.24 16.39
C LYS A 194 -3.17 -20.82 15.88
N ILE A 195 -2.87 -20.64 14.60
CA ILE A 195 -2.77 -19.31 13.97
C ILE A 195 -4.11 -18.60 14.06
N THR A 196 -5.22 -19.27 13.70
CA THR A 196 -6.57 -18.71 13.78
C THR A 196 -6.88 -18.23 15.20
N SER A 197 -6.60 -19.04 16.23
CA SER A 197 -6.82 -18.70 17.63
C SER A 197 -5.97 -17.49 18.07
N LEU A 198 -4.72 -17.40 17.62
CA LEU A 198 -3.87 -16.23 17.92
C LEU A 198 -4.46 -14.93 17.37
N PHE A 199 -4.97 -14.93 16.14
CA PHE A 199 -5.63 -13.76 15.56
C PHE A 199 -6.97 -13.44 16.24
N GLN A 200 -7.76 -14.45 16.62
CA GLN A 200 -8.99 -14.26 17.39
C GLN A 200 -8.73 -13.57 18.75
N ASN A 201 -7.52 -13.66 19.30
CA ASN A 201 -7.14 -12.95 20.51
C ASN A 201 -6.59 -11.53 20.27
N MET A 202 -6.54 -11.06 19.02
CA MET A 202 -6.14 -9.69 18.70
C MET A 202 -7.38 -8.79 18.64
N ASP A 203 -7.37 -7.71 19.40
CA ASP A 203 -8.49 -6.76 19.43
C ASP A 203 -8.56 -5.91 18.16
N SER A 204 -7.43 -5.67 17.53
CA SER A 204 -7.33 -4.82 16.33
C SER A 204 -6.20 -5.26 15.41
N ILE A 205 -6.47 -5.12 14.10
CA ILE A 205 -5.49 -5.15 13.02
C ILE A 205 -5.64 -3.86 12.19
N TYR A 206 -4.63 -3.49 11.43
CA TYR A 206 -4.55 -2.17 10.80
C TYR A 206 -4.30 -2.31 9.30
N ILE A 207 -4.98 -1.53 8.47
CA ILE A 207 -4.65 -1.46 7.05
C ILE A 207 -3.36 -0.66 6.91
N ALA A 208 -2.29 -1.29 6.46
CA ALA A 208 -1.03 -0.64 6.13
C ALA A 208 -1.08 -0.05 4.71
N ASP A 209 -1.47 -0.84 3.72
CA ASP A 209 -1.63 -0.41 2.33
C ASP A 209 -2.81 -1.14 1.66
N GLY A 210 -3.42 -0.49 0.67
CA GLY A 210 -4.54 -1.05 -0.08
C GLY A 210 -5.92 -0.67 0.47
N HIS A 211 -6.11 0.52 1.03
CA HIS A 211 -7.39 1.02 1.52
C HIS A 211 -8.50 0.93 0.46
N HIS A 212 -8.20 1.28 -0.81
CA HIS A 212 -9.16 1.16 -1.92
C HIS A 212 -9.52 -0.30 -2.20
N ARG A 213 -8.55 -1.23 -2.15
CA ARG A 213 -8.79 -2.67 -2.31
C ARG A 213 -9.66 -3.21 -1.18
N ALA A 214 -9.38 -2.82 0.07
CA ALA A 214 -10.18 -3.21 1.23
C ALA A 214 -11.63 -2.73 1.11
N ALA A 215 -11.84 -1.44 0.89
CA ALA A 215 -13.17 -0.86 0.72
C ALA A 215 -13.95 -1.51 -0.43
N SER A 216 -13.28 -1.80 -1.56
CA SER A 216 -13.90 -2.43 -2.72
C SER A 216 -14.28 -3.89 -2.47
N ALA A 217 -13.41 -4.66 -1.82
CA ALA A 217 -13.67 -6.05 -1.48
C ALA A 217 -14.87 -6.16 -0.51
N VAL A 218 -14.91 -5.28 0.49
CA VAL A 218 -16.02 -5.20 1.45
C VAL A 218 -17.33 -4.86 0.74
N LYS A 219 -17.35 -3.84 -0.14
CA LYS A 219 -18.56 -3.47 -0.89
C LYS A 219 -19.02 -4.57 -1.84
N ALA A 220 -18.10 -5.24 -2.54
CA ALA A 220 -18.41 -6.37 -3.38
C ALA A 220 -19.02 -7.53 -2.58
N GLY A 221 -18.50 -7.83 -1.39
CA GLY A 221 -19.05 -8.84 -0.49
C GLY A 221 -20.46 -8.49 -0.02
N LEU A 222 -20.72 -7.21 0.33
CA LEU A 222 -22.08 -6.76 0.70
C LEU A 222 -23.08 -6.85 -0.45
N GLU A 223 -22.66 -6.58 -1.68
CA GLU A 223 -23.50 -6.76 -2.85
C GLU A 223 -23.83 -8.24 -3.05
N LYS A 224 -22.83 -9.13 -2.88
CA LYS A 224 -23.05 -10.59 -2.90
C LYS A 224 -24.00 -11.08 -1.81
N ARG A 225 -23.92 -10.54 -0.59
CA ARG A 225 -24.90 -10.83 0.49
C ARG A 225 -26.34 -10.49 0.08
N LYS A 226 -26.55 -9.39 -0.65
CA LYS A 226 -27.87 -9.03 -1.18
C LYS A 226 -28.35 -9.99 -2.27
N GLU A 227 -27.44 -10.47 -3.12
CA GLU A 227 -27.73 -11.48 -4.15
C GLU A 227 -28.03 -12.86 -3.54
N HIS A 228 -27.45 -13.17 -2.36
CA HIS A 228 -27.58 -14.43 -1.65
C HIS A 228 -28.10 -14.23 -0.21
N PRO A 229 -29.39 -13.89 -0.02
CA PRO A 229 -29.91 -13.47 1.27
C PRO A 229 -29.89 -14.57 2.36
N ASN A 230 -29.70 -15.82 1.96
CA ASN A 230 -29.62 -16.99 2.87
C ASN A 230 -28.16 -17.37 3.19
N TYR A 231 -27.20 -16.46 3.03
CA TYR A 231 -25.80 -16.72 3.40
C TYR A 231 -25.69 -17.01 4.90
N ASP A 232 -24.77 -17.90 5.28
CA ASP A 232 -24.52 -18.29 6.67
C ASP A 232 -23.25 -17.68 7.28
N GLY A 233 -22.50 -16.90 6.47
CA GLY A 233 -21.26 -16.25 6.87
C GLY A 233 -19.99 -17.04 6.55
N THR A 234 -20.11 -18.27 6.05
CA THR A 234 -18.96 -19.11 5.70
C THR A 234 -18.48 -18.90 4.26
N GLU A 235 -19.33 -18.32 3.41
CA GLU A 235 -19.07 -18.11 1.99
C GLU A 235 -17.85 -17.20 1.76
N GLU A 236 -17.12 -17.45 0.65
CA GLU A 236 -15.87 -16.75 0.34
C GLU A 236 -16.05 -15.25 0.16
N PHE A 237 -17.20 -14.78 -0.32
CA PHE A 237 -17.49 -13.34 -0.46
C PHE A 237 -17.61 -12.58 0.88
N ASN A 238 -17.70 -13.28 2.02
CA ASN A 238 -17.68 -12.68 3.35
C ASN A 238 -16.26 -12.38 3.84
N TYR A 239 -15.25 -12.65 3.02
CA TYR A 239 -13.85 -12.50 3.38
C TYR A 239 -13.06 -11.83 2.25
N PHE A 240 -11.97 -11.17 2.61
CA PHE A 240 -11.07 -10.59 1.63
C PHE A 240 -9.63 -11.03 1.82
N LEU A 241 -8.94 -11.20 0.69
CA LEU A 241 -7.53 -11.60 0.63
C LEU A 241 -6.63 -10.56 1.29
N CYS A 242 -5.81 -10.97 2.22
CA CYS A 242 -4.86 -10.10 2.92
C CYS A 242 -3.54 -10.81 3.22
N ALA A 243 -2.53 -10.00 3.50
CA ALA A 243 -1.26 -10.42 4.08
C ALA A 243 -1.01 -9.60 5.36
N LEU A 244 -0.85 -10.30 6.49
CA LEU A 244 -0.78 -9.74 7.83
C LEU A 244 0.65 -9.85 8.37
N PHE A 245 1.26 -8.70 8.69
CA PHE A 245 2.63 -8.60 9.18
C PHE A 245 2.68 -8.00 10.58
N ALA A 246 3.68 -8.39 11.36
CA ALA A 246 3.95 -7.74 12.64
C ALA A 246 4.44 -6.30 12.41
N SER A 247 3.91 -5.34 13.16
CA SER A 247 4.20 -3.91 12.97
C SER A 247 5.67 -3.55 13.16
N ASP A 248 6.40 -4.30 13.97
CA ASP A 248 7.83 -4.10 14.21
C ASP A 248 8.75 -4.64 13.10
N GLU A 249 8.18 -5.35 12.11
CA GLU A 249 8.88 -5.76 10.89
C GLU A 249 8.64 -4.81 9.72
N LEU A 250 7.73 -3.84 9.86
CA LEU A 250 7.34 -2.96 8.76
C LEU A 250 8.17 -1.69 8.72
N ARG A 251 8.46 -1.24 7.49
CA ARG A 251 9.09 0.06 7.24
C ARG A 251 8.15 0.96 6.46
N ILE A 252 7.95 2.16 7.00
CA ILE A 252 7.33 3.26 6.28
C ILE A 252 8.45 4.16 5.79
N MET A 253 8.46 4.42 4.49
CA MET A 253 9.38 5.36 3.86
C MET A 253 8.80 6.77 3.91
N ASP A 254 9.67 7.76 3.76
CA ASP A 254 9.28 9.15 3.59
C ASP A 254 8.37 9.31 2.35
N TYR A 255 7.38 10.16 2.47
CA TYR A 255 6.52 10.54 1.37
C TYR A 255 6.68 12.03 1.13
N ASN A 256 7.55 12.36 0.17
CA ASN A 256 8.02 13.71 -0.09
C ASN A 256 6.99 14.51 -0.91
N ARG A 257 7.09 15.84 -0.88
CA ARG A 257 6.21 16.74 -1.59
C ARG A 257 7.01 17.60 -2.56
N VAL A 258 6.41 17.92 -3.71
CA VAL A 258 6.89 18.93 -4.64
C VAL A 258 5.77 19.89 -4.99
N VAL A 259 6.09 21.19 -5.13
CA VAL A 259 5.10 22.22 -5.43
C VAL A 259 5.50 23.00 -6.67
N LYS A 260 4.51 23.31 -7.52
CA LYS A 260 4.72 23.89 -8.84
C LYS A 260 4.98 25.39 -8.82
N ASP A 261 4.54 26.08 -7.78
CA ASP A 261 4.72 27.52 -7.63
C ASP A 261 4.89 27.92 -6.16
N LEU A 262 5.27 29.16 -5.92
CA LEU A 262 5.46 29.76 -4.60
C LEU A 262 4.32 30.71 -4.21
N ASN A 263 3.13 30.54 -4.78
CA ASN A 263 1.95 31.37 -4.51
C ASN A 263 2.21 32.90 -4.77
N GLY A 264 3.00 33.18 -5.81
CA GLY A 264 3.34 34.55 -6.19
C GLY A 264 4.47 35.22 -5.42
N TYR A 265 5.04 34.55 -4.41
CA TYR A 265 6.17 35.08 -3.66
C TYR A 265 7.49 34.96 -4.44
N SER A 266 8.37 35.99 -4.27
CA SER A 266 9.79 35.83 -4.59
C SER A 266 10.45 34.82 -3.65
N LYS A 267 11.68 34.37 -3.99
CA LYS A 267 12.45 33.46 -3.12
C LYS A 267 12.66 34.05 -1.72
N GLU A 268 13.03 35.33 -1.65
CA GLU A 268 13.32 36.04 -0.40
C GLU A 268 12.05 36.19 0.45
N GLU A 269 10.94 36.58 -0.16
CA GLU A 269 9.64 36.67 0.52
C GLU A 269 9.18 35.32 1.05
N PHE A 270 9.33 34.27 0.24
CA PHE A 270 8.96 32.91 0.62
C PHE A 270 9.81 32.41 1.81
N LEU A 271 11.14 32.58 1.76
CA LEU A 271 12.04 32.21 2.87
C LEU A 271 11.70 33.00 4.15
N LYS A 272 11.35 34.30 4.04
CA LYS A 272 10.90 35.08 5.17
C LYS A 272 9.61 34.55 5.78
N LYS A 273 8.63 34.16 4.95
CA LYS A 273 7.37 33.54 5.39
C LYS A 273 7.59 32.20 6.07
N VAL A 274 8.44 31.33 5.50
CA VAL A 274 8.83 30.05 6.12
C VAL A 274 9.50 30.29 7.47
N GLY A 275 10.38 31.29 7.57
CA GLY A 275 11.09 31.65 8.80
C GLY A 275 10.20 32.17 9.93
N GLU A 276 8.93 32.52 9.68
CA GLU A 276 7.98 32.88 10.73
C GLU A 276 7.69 31.64 11.64
N ARG A 277 7.65 30.43 11.08
CA ARG A 277 7.24 29.21 11.79
C ARG A 277 8.32 28.13 11.89
N PHE A 278 9.35 28.22 11.07
CA PHE A 278 10.49 27.31 11.07
C PHE A 278 11.79 28.03 11.36
N LEU A 279 12.75 27.32 11.96
CA LEU A 279 14.16 27.70 11.91
C LEU A 279 14.68 27.25 10.56
N VAL A 280 15.27 28.17 9.80
CA VAL A 280 15.75 27.95 8.43
C VAL A 280 17.26 28.00 8.42
N GLU A 281 17.91 26.90 8.04
CA GLU A 281 19.35 26.79 7.89
C GLU A 281 19.70 26.44 6.44
N GLU A 282 20.51 27.26 5.78
CA GLU A 282 20.96 27.00 4.41
C GLU A 282 22.05 25.91 4.39
N LYS A 283 21.89 24.91 3.54
CA LYS A 283 22.82 23.78 3.35
C LYS A 283 23.51 23.79 1.97
N GLY A 284 23.23 24.78 1.14
CA GLY A 284 23.78 24.89 -0.20
C GLY A 284 23.36 23.73 -1.10
N THR A 285 24.30 23.01 -1.65
CA THR A 285 24.04 21.84 -2.54
C THR A 285 23.98 20.50 -1.80
N GLU A 286 24.16 20.49 -0.47
CA GLU A 286 24.10 19.25 0.31
C GLU A 286 22.64 18.83 0.53
N PRO A 287 22.21 17.63 0.04
CA PRO A 287 20.85 17.16 0.21
C PRO A 287 20.49 16.97 1.68
N VAL A 288 19.31 17.45 2.08
CA VAL A 288 18.82 17.32 3.45
C VAL A 288 17.85 16.16 3.57
N GLN A 289 18.32 15.09 4.21
CA GLN A 289 17.47 13.99 4.68
C GLN A 289 17.11 14.27 6.14
N PRO A 290 15.81 14.44 6.48
CA PRO A 290 15.39 14.68 7.86
C PRO A 290 15.86 13.56 8.81
N GLU A 291 16.49 13.94 9.92
CA GLU A 291 17.07 13.01 10.89
C GLU A 291 16.13 12.70 12.06
N LYS A 292 15.10 13.52 12.25
CA LYS A 292 14.13 13.39 13.34
C LYS A 292 12.80 14.05 12.98
N LYS A 293 11.79 13.73 13.74
CA LYS A 293 10.46 14.35 13.68
C LYS A 293 10.55 15.87 13.89
N GLY A 294 9.74 16.63 13.14
CA GLY A 294 9.74 18.10 13.15
C GLY A 294 10.84 18.75 12.34
N VAL A 295 11.66 17.96 11.65
CA VAL A 295 12.68 18.43 10.71
C VAL A 295 12.28 18.08 9.28
N PHE A 296 12.51 19.01 8.36
CA PHE A 296 12.21 18.87 6.94
C PHE A 296 13.42 19.36 6.12
N GLY A 297 13.65 18.72 4.98
CA GLY A 297 14.52 19.33 3.97
C GLY A 297 13.65 20.11 2.99
N MET A 298 14.14 21.27 2.53
CA MET A 298 13.51 22.04 1.46
C MET A 298 14.54 22.29 0.37
N TYR A 299 14.22 21.90 -0.86
CA TYR A 299 15.01 22.26 -2.04
C TYR A 299 14.31 23.34 -2.82
N LEU A 300 14.99 24.50 -2.97
CA LEU A 300 14.47 25.70 -3.60
C LEU A 300 15.59 26.34 -4.43
N ASP A 301 15.37 26.53 -5.72
CA ASP A 301 16.28 27.24 -6.61
C ASP A 301 17.75 26.77 -6.43
N THR A 302 18.01 25.50 -6.67
CA THR A 302 19.32 24.82 -6.58
C THR A 302 19.96 24.77 -5.18
N THR A 303 19.24 25.19 -4.14
CA THR A 303 19.75 25.25 -2.76
C THR A 303 18.90 24.40 -1.83
N TRP A 304 19.56 23.58 -1.01
CA TRP A 304 18.94 22.87 0.09
C TRP A 304 18.91 23.72 1.36
N TYR A 305 17.79 23.64 2.07
CA TYR A 305 17.57 24.25 3.38
C TYR A 305 17.11 23.18 4.35
N ARG A 306 17.64 23.19 5.58
CA ARG A 306 17.11 22.43 6.70
C ARG A 306 16.07 23.31 7.41
N LEU A 307 14.87 22.82 7.53
CA LEU A 307 13.78 23.46 8.25
C LEU A 307 13.52 22.69 9.54
N GLU A 308 13.47 23.36 10.68
CA GLU A 308 13.04 22.77 11.94
C GLU A 308 11.85 23.57 12.47
N ILE A 309 10.71 22.89 12.72
CA ILE A 309 9.51 23.54 13.25
C ILE A 309 9.82 24.16 14.62
N LYS A 310 9.39 25.39 14.87
CA LYS A 310 9.59 26.03 16.17
C LYS A 310 8.70 25.36 17.22
N GLU A 311 9.18 25.21 18.45
CA GLU A 311 8.55 24.44 19.54
C GLU A 311 7.09 24.82 19.80
N ASN A 312 6.75 26.11 19.72
CA ASN A 312 5.39 26.58 19.95
C ASN A 312 4.36 26.19 18.89
N TYR A 313 4.80 25.55 17.80
CA TYR A 313 3.94 25.00 16.74
C TYR A 313 3.87 23.47 16.75
N ILE A 314 4.60 22.81 17.64
CA ILE A 314 4.55 21.34 17.78
C ILE A 314 3.26 20.95 18.50
N SER A 315 2.46 20.11 17.85
CA SER A 315 1.24 19.55 18.44
C SER A 315 1.50 18.17 19.05
N GLN A 316 0.85 17.89 20.18
CA GLN A 316 0.84 16.55 20.81
C GLN A 316 -0.34 15.69 20.34
N ASP A 317 -1.22 16.25 19.54
CA ASP A 317 -2.36 15.54 18.94
C ASP A 317 -1.89 14.46 17.97
N ALA A 318 -2.62 13.34 17.91
CA ALA A 318 -2.23 12.18 17.11
C ALA A 318 -2.18 12.45 15.60
N VAL A 319 -2.97 13.40 15.10
CA VAL A 319 -3.02 13.77 13.67
C VAL A 319 -2.27 15.08 13.43
N ASP A 320 -2.56 16.13 14.21
CA ASP A 320 -1.95 17.46 14.00
C ASP A 320 -0.45 17.46 14.35
N GLY A 321 0.00 16.51 15.18
CA GLY A 321 1.41 16.32 15.51
C GLY A 321 2.21 15.48 14.49
N LEU A 322 1.59 14.95 13.44
CA LEU A 322 2.32 14.27 12.36
C LEU A 322 3.12 15.27 11.53
N ASP A 323 4.31 14.90 11.10
CA ASP A 323 5.14 15.80 10.26
C ASP A 323 4.42 16.25 8.99
N VAL A 324 3.61 15.36 8.40
CA VAL A 324 2.77 15.70 7.24
C VAL A 324 1.73 16.78 7.57
N SER A 325 1.19 16.78 8.79
CA SER A 325 0.25 17.81 9.28
C SER A 325 0.99 19.10 9.65
N LEU A 326 2.14 18.98 10.30
CA LEU A 326 2.98 20.14 10.63
C LEU A 326 3.37 20.92 9.37
N LEU A 327 3.84 20.24 8.32
CA LEU A 327 4.15 20.89 7.05
C LEU A 327 2.89 21.48 6.40
N GLN A 328 1.76 20.75 6.42
CA GLN A 328 0.49 21.20 5.86
C GLN A 328 -0.01 22.46 6.56
N ASN A 329 -0.09 22.43 7.89
CA ASN A 329 -0.74 23.48 8.70
C ASN A 329 0.14 24.73 8.86
N HIS A 330 1.47 24.57 8.72
CA HIS A 330 2.41 25.67 8.99
C HIS A 330 3.15 26.19 7.76
N LEU A 331 3.06 25.49 6.60
CA LEU A 331 3.69 25.95 5.37
C LEU A 331 2.76 25.83 4.15
N LEU A 332 2.25 24.64 3.84
CA LEU A 332 1.53 24.44 2.57
C LEU A 332 0.22 25.23 2.50
N ALA A 333 -0.59 25.21 3.55
CA ALA A 333 -1.84 25.98 3.59
C ALA A 333 -1.59 27.48 3.77
N PRO A 334 -0.91 27.95 4.84
CA PRO A 334 -0.85 29.39 5.14
C PRO A 334 0.09 30.19 4.23
N VAL A 335 1.12 29.57 3.66
CA VAL A 335 2.10 30.26 2.81
C VAL A 335 1.82 29.99 1.34
N LEU A 336 1.63 28.73 0.96
CA LEU A 336 1.42 28.35 -0.45
C LEU A 336 -0.05 28.33 -0.86
N GLY A 337 -1.01 28.48 0.07
CA GLY A 337 -2.45 28.45 -0.22
C GLY A 337 -2.94 27.07 -0.68
N ILE A 338 -2.23 26.00 -0.32
CA ILE A 338 -2.59 24.62 -0.67
C ILE A 338 -3.42 24.02 0.48
N GLU A 339 -4.73 24.29 0.47
CA GLU A 339 -5.65 23.86 1.53
C GLU A 339 -5.97 22.36 1.49
N LYS A 340 -6.10 21.79 0.29
CA LYS A 340 -6.51 20.40 0.07
C LYS A 340 -5.47 19.67 -0.78
N PRO A 341 -4.35 19.21 -0.19
CA PRO A 341 -3.24 18.63 -0.96
C PRO A 341 -3.61 17.38 -1.75
N GLY A 342 -4.64 16.63 -1.34
CA GLY A 342 -5.12 15.44 -2.06
C GLY A 342 -5.80 15.72 -3.41
N SER A 343 -6.15 16.99 -3.70
CA SER A 343 -6.85 17.42 -4.93
C SER A 343 -6.28 18.69 -5.58
N ASP A 344 -5.35 19.38 -4.93
CA ASP A 344 -4.73 20.59 -5.50
C ASP A 344 -3.72 20.19 -6.60
N PRO A 345 -3.86 20.67 -7.84
CA PRO A 345 -2.96 20.30 -8.96
C PRO A 345 -1.56 20.95 -8.84
N ARG A 346 -1.35 21.86 -7.90
CA ARG A 346 -0.04 22.51 -7.67
C ARG A 346 0.92 21.71 -6.82
N ILE A 347 0.44 20.65 -6.15
CA ILE A 347 1.27 19.76 -5.34
C ILE A 347 1.29 18.35 -5.94
N ASP A 348 2.44 17.69 -5.85
CA ASP A 348 2.61 16.28 -6.19
C ASP A 348 3.43 15.56 -5.10
N PHE A 349 3.40 14.22 -5.10
CA PHE A 349 3.94 13.38 -4.05
C PHE A 349 4.94 12.39 -4.61
N ILE A 350 6.09 12.26 -3.93
CA ILE A 350 7.19 11.40 -4.36
C ILE A 350 7.56 10.44 -3.23
N GLY A 351 7.38 9.14 -3.46
CA GLY A 351 7.80 8.12 -2.49
C GLY A 351 9.31 8.11 -2.31
N GLY A 352 9.77 7.95 -1.06
CA GLY A 352 11.17 8.02 -0.66
C GLY A 352 12.10 7.03 -1.38
N VAL A 353 11.54 5.94 -1.90
CA VAL A 353 12.30 4.96 -2.73
C VAL A 353 12.97 5.60 -3.96
N ARG A 354 12.47 6.76 -4.44
CA ARG A 354 13.07 7.50 -5.57
C ARG A 354 14.28 8.35 -5.16
N GLY A 355 14.51 8.51 -3.86
CA GLY A 355 15.60 9.30 -3.30
C GLY A 355 15.46 10.81 -3.47
N LEU A 356 16.38 11.56 -2.84
CA LEU A 356 16.35 13.02 -2.85
C LEU A 356 16.70 13.62 -4.22
N ALA A 357 17.48 12.92 -5.04
CA ALA A 357 17.81 13.36 -6.40
C ALA A 357 16.58 13.52 -7.31
N GLU A 358 15.50 12.77 -7.07
CA GLU A 358 14.25 12.96 -7.81
C GLU A 358 13.58 14.29 -7.43
N LEU A 359 13.72 14.74 -6.18
CA LEU A 359 13.21 16.05 -5.73
C LEU A 359 13.92 17.19 -6.48
N GLU A 360 15.25 17.13 -6.57
CA GLU A 360 16.05 18.10 -7.32
C GLU A 360 15.65 18.13 -8.79
N LYS A 361 15.56 16.96 -9.42
CA LYS A 361 15.13 16.81 -10.81
C LYS A 361 13.75 17.41 -11.07
N ARG A 362 12.77 17.20 -10.17
CA ARG A 362 11.43 17.76 -10.29
C ARG A 362 11.43 19.28 -10.17
N VAL A 363 12.23 19.86 -9.27
CA VAL A 363 12.35 21.31 -9.14
C VAL A 363 13.00 21.93 -10.39
N GLN A 364 13.98 21.25 -10.98
CA GLN A 364 14.61 21.72 -12.22
C GLN A 364 13.70 21.59 -13.45
N LYS A 365 12.74 20.67 -13.44
CA LYS A 365 11.90 20.35 -14.59
C LYS A 365 10.55 21.07 -14.58
N ASP A 366 9.76 20.91 -13.54
CA ASP A 366 8.34 21.26 -13.52
C ASP A 366 7.80 21.78 -12.19
N CYS A 367 8.64 21.89 -11.17
CA CYS A 367 8.29 22.37 -9.84
C CYS A 367 9.16 23.57 -9.43
N LYS A 368 8.77 24.28 -8.37
CA LYS A 368 9.55 25.42 -7.83
C LYS A 368 10.21 25.10 -6.50
N ALA A 369 9.58 24.23 -5.69
CA ALA A 369 10.20 23.78 -4.44
C ALA A 369 9.83 22.31 -4.19
N ALA A 370 10.67 21.63 -3.40
CA ALA A 370 10.45 20.27 -2.92
C ALA A 370 10.71 20.20 -1.42
N PHE A 371 10.03 19.25 -0.77
CA PHE A 371 10.16 19.03 0.68
C PHE A 371 10.44 17.55 0.93
N SER A 372 11.58 17.24 1.53
CA SER A 372 11.86 15.92 2.08
C SER A 372 11.30 15.82 3.50
N MET A 373 10.70 14.67 3.79
CA MET A 373 9.93 14.42 5.01
C MET A 373 10.64 13.42 5.91
N TYR A 374 10.44 13.53 7.22
CA TYR A 374 10.70 12.41 8.12
C TYR A 374 9.57 11.38 7.97
N PRO A 375 9.86 10.07 7.87
CA PRO A 375 8.82 9.08 7.66
C PRO A 375 7.90 8.95 8.89
N THR A 376 6.61 8.79 8.63
CA THR A 376 5.63 8.44 9.68
C THR A 376 5.96 7.07 10.28
N SER A 377 5.86 6.93 11.59
CA SER A 377 6.11 5.67 12.27
C SER A 377 4.88 4.74 12.29
N MET A 378 5.11 3.44 12.51
CA MET A 378 4.02 2.48 12.75
C MET A 378 3.23 2.80 14.02
N GLU A 379 3.87 3.35 15.04
CA GLU A 379 3.22 3.80 16.27
C GLU A 379 2.24 4.94 16.00
N GLU A 380 2.64 5.96 15.23
CA GLU A 380 1.79 7.07 14.85
C GLU A 380 0.59 6.61 14.01
N LEU A 381 0.82 5.69 13.06
CA LEU A 381 -0.26 5.09 12.27
C LEU A 381 -1.27 4.37 13.16
N MET A 382 -0.79 3.47 14.01
CA MET A 382 -1.67 2.68 14.88
C MET A 382 -2.39 3.57 15.90
N LYS A 383 -1.72 4.56 16.50
CA LYS A 383 -2.34 5.52 17.43
C LYS A 383 -3.46 6.29 16.76
N THR A 384 -3.21 6.84 15.56
CA THR A 384 -4.25 7.57 14.80
C THR A 384 -5.45 6.68 14.49
N ALA A 385 -5.20 5.45 14.03
CA ALA A 385 -6.25 4.49 13.71
C ALA A 385 -7.01 3.99 14.96
N ASP A 386 -6.33 3.86 16.11
CA ASP A 386 -6.95 3.49 17.40
C ASP A 386 -7.90 4.56 17.90
N GLU A 387 -7.60 5.83 17.65
CA GLU A 387 -8.49 6.97 17.96
C GLU A 387 -9.65 7.10 16.94
N GLY A 388 -9.75 6.22 15.94
CA GLY A 388 -10.76 6.27 14.88
C GLY A 388 -10.58 7.48 13.94
N ARG A 389 -9.40 8.06 13.91
CA ARG A 389 -9.05 9.25 13.12
C ARG A 389 -8.33 8.86 11.83
N LEU A 390 -8.25 9.82 10.92
CA LEU A 390 -7.59 9.64 9.63
C LEU A 390 -6.39 10.56 9.50
N MET A 391 -5.34 10.05 8.89
CA MET A 391 -4.17 10.82 8.51
C MET A 391 -4.46 11.70 7.28
N PRO A 392 -3.73 12.79 7.08
CA PRO A 392 -3.73 13.50 5.80
C PRO A 392 -3.39 12.55 4.63
N PRO A 393 -3.87 12.82 3.41
CA PRO A 393 -3.55 11.97 2.27
C PRO A 393 -2.03 11.89 2.03
N LYS A 394 -1.55 10.69 1.65
CA LYS A 394 -0.15 10.45 1.35
C LYS A 394 0.78 10.64 2.55
N SER A 395 0.36 10.13 3.71
CA SER A 395 1.16 10.12 4.95
C SER A 395 2.09 8.93 5.08
N THR A 396 1.77 7.80 4.42
CA THR A 396 2.52 6.55 4.55
C THR A 396 2.91 5.98 3.17
N TRP A 397 4.12 5.43 3.08
CA TRP A 397 4.61 4.71 1.92
C TRP A 397 5.32 3.44 2.39
N PHE A 398 4.66 2.30 2.26
CA PHE A 398 5.22 1.01 2.68
C PHE A 398 6.09 0.39 1.59
N GLU A 399 7.28 -0.05 1.96
CA GLU A 399 8.20 -0.83 1.13
C GLU A 399 8.70 -2.07 1.90
N PRO A 400 8.96 -3.17 1.19
CA PRO A 400 8.65 -3.41 -0.23
C PRO A 400 7.16 -3.64 -0.48
N LYS A 401 6.71 -3.32 -1.69
CA LYS A 401 5.32 -3.54 -2.11
C LYS A 401 5.01 -5.02 -2.29
N LEU A 402 3.87 -5.46 -1.75
CA LEU A 402 3.37 -6.82 -1.97
C LEU A 402 3.11 -7.05 -3.47
N ARG A 403 3.32 -8.28 -3.95
CA ARG A 403 3.06 -8.61 -5.36
C ARG A 403 1.62 -9.10 -5.55
N SER A 404 0.98 -8.59 -6.60
CA SER A 404 -0.24 -9.17 -7.18
C SER A 404 0.08 -10.47 -7.92
N GLY A 405 -0.89 -11.37 -8.02
CA GLY A 405 -0.79 -12.59 -8.81
C GLY A 405 -0.10 -13.77 -8.14
N LEU A 406 0.47 -13.63 -6.93
CA LEU A 406 1.00 -14.75 -6.16
C LEU A 406 -0.08 -15.50 -5.39
N PHE A 407 -1.13 -14.79 -5.01
CA PHE A 407 -2.29 -15.33 -4.30
C PHE A 407 -3.54 -14.72 -4.89
N ILE A 408 -4.51 -15.54 -5.23
CA ILE A 408 -5.80 -15.13 -5.77
C ILE A 408 -6.87 -15.84 -4.94
N HIS A 409 -7.79 -15.05 -4.39
CA HIS A 409 -8.92 -15.55 -3.64
C HIS A 409 -10.17 -15.53 -4.53
N ARG A 410 -10.72 -16.71 -4.84
CA ARG A 410 -11.97 -16.88 -5.60
C ARG A 410 -13.16 -16.65 -4.69
N ILE A 411 -14.17 -15.86 -5.13
CA ILE A 411 -15.34 -15.48 -4.32
C ILE A 411 -16.65 -15.92 -4.96
#